data_943d2249253c44b4f57d3a44c15c1ea4
#
_entry.id   943d2249253c44b4f57d3a44c15c1ea4
#
_cell.length_a   1.000
_cell.length_b   1.000
_cell.length_c   1.000
_cell.angle_alpha   90.00
_cell.angle_beta   90.00
_cell.angle_gamma   90.00
#
_symmetry.space_group_name_H-M   'P 1'
#
loop_
_entity.id
_entity.type
_entity.pdbx_description
1 polymer ?
#
loop_
_entity_poly.entity_id
_entity_poly.type
_entity_poly.pdbx_seq_one_letter_code
_entity_poly.pdbx_strand_id
1 'polypeptide(L)'
;MSIAGRNALVTGGASGIGAAVAESLMKGGAKVTIVDVNEEALAATGKRLGIDAEYLDVASSEAWTAFIAAHEHFDLVHLNAGITTHRQVLDGPIDPIQPPLERLTDDEYRRIMGVNVDGVVFGARAIIPGMCERRGGDIVVTASVAAFVPIPPDPIYGLTKYAVSGLVKSLSPRLAEYDVCISALCPGFVDTPLIGERARDWIAQLGMPLMKTQQVVDAVSATLARRVNGAHWIVLPDQDPILHEQAVVPFPTNPQ
;
A
#
# COMPACT_ATOMS: atom_id res chain seq x y z
N MET A 1 17.56 -2.88 -11.29
CA MET A 1 16.96 -3.67 -12.40
C MET A 1 16.12 -2.76 -13.28
N SER A 2 16.10 -3.01 -14.59
CA SER A 2 15.18 -2.31 -15.50
C SER A 2 13.73 -2.75 -15.21
N ILE A 3 12.79 -1.81 -15.20
CA ILE A 3 11.35 -2.10 -15.14
C ILE A 3 10.72 -2.18 -16.54
N ALA A 4 11.50 -1.83 -17.58
CA ALA A 4 11.03 -1.84 -18.96
C ALA A 4 10.63 -3.26 -19.39
N GLY A 5 9.43 -3.38 -19.97
CA GLY A 5 8.85 -4.63 -20.45
C GLY A 5 8.22 -5.52 -19.36
N ARG A 6 8.34 -5.15 -18.07
CA ARG A 6 7.70 -5.91 -16.97
C ARG A 6 6.20 -5.64 -16.93
N ASN A 7 5.43 -6.67 -16.61
CA ASN A 7 3.99 -6.55 -16.33
C ASN A 7 3.81 -6.06 -14.89
N ALA A 8 3.17 -4.92 -14.70
CA ALA A 8 2.99 -4.28 -13.41
C ALA A 8 1.51 -4.13 -13.05
N LEU A 9 1.14 -4.44 -11.81
CA LEU A 9 -0.19 -4.23 -11.26
C LEU A 9 -0.14 -3.20 -10.14
N VAL A 10 -1.06 -2.23 -10.15
CA VAL A 10 -1.21 -1.24 -9.08
C VAL A 10 -2.65 -1.22 -8.59
N THR A 11 -2.89 -1.58 -7.32
CA THR A 11 -4.21 -1.48 -6.69
C THR A 11 -4.44 -0.08 -6.10
N GLY A 12 -5.70 0.40 -6.10
CA GLY A 12 -6.00 1.78 -5.77
C GLY A 12 -5.40 2.75 -6.80
N GLY A 13 -5.38 2.31 -8.08
CA GLY A 13 -4.71 3.01 -9.18
C GLY A 13 -5.47 4.18 -9.77
N ALA A 14 -6.72 4.41 -9.35
CA ALA A 14 -7.55 5.48 -9.88
C ALA A 14 -7.11 6.88 -9.42
N SER A 15 -6.38 7.00 -8.30
CA SER A 15 -6.02 8.31 -7.73
C SER A 15 -4.76 8.26 -6.85
N GLY A 16 -4.34 9.42 -6.35
CA GLY A 16 -3.33 9.58 -5.32
C GLY A 16 -1.99 8.90 -5.63
N ILE A 17 -1.47 8.16 -4.66
CA ILE A 17 -0.19 7.43 -4.76
C ILE A 17 -0.26 6.39 -5.88
N GLY A 18 -1.34 5.61 -5.96
CA GLY A 18 -1.47 4.55 -6.96
C GLY A 18 -1.39 5.08 -8.39
N ALA A 19 -2.14 6.14 -8.70
CA ALA A 19 -2.10 6.76 -10.02
C ALA A 19 -0.71 7.34 -10.35
N ALA A 20 -0.05 7.98 -9.39
CA ALA A 20 1.29 8.56 -9.58
C ALA A 20 2.36 7.46 -9.80
N VAL A 21 2.29 6.36 -9.05
CA VAL A 21 3.18 5.20 -9.22
C VAL A 21 2.93 4.53 -10.57
N ALA A 22 1.67 4.32 -10.96
CA ALA A 22 1.31 3.75 -12.26
C ALA A 22 1.90 4.58 -13.41
N GLU A 23 1.77 5.91 -13.34
CA GLU A 23 2.35 6.82 -14.32
C GLU A 23 3.89 6.70 -14.39
N SER A 24 4.56 6.60 -13.25
CA SER A 24 6.02 6.42 -13.21
C SER A 24 6.46 5.09 -13.80
N LEU A 25 5.77 4.00 -13.45
CA LEU A 25 6.06 2.66 -13.99
C LEU A 25 5.86 2.61 -15.51
N MET A 26 4.79 3.22 -16.01
CA MET A 26 4.52 3.33 -17.45
C MET A 26 5.61 4.13 -18.16
N LYS A 27 6.01 5.28 -17.61
CA LYS A 27 7.13 6.09 -18.15
C LYS A 27 8.46 5.33 -18.13
N GLY A 28 8.64 4.43 -17.18
CA GLY A 28 9.80 3.53 -17.09
C GLY A 28 9.74 2.35 -18.06
N GLY A 29 8.68 2.24 -18.88
CA GLY A 29 8.50 1.21 -19.91
C GLY A 29 7.84 -0.08 -19.43
N ALA A 30 7.25 -0.12 -18.23
CA ALA A 30 6.44 -1.25 -17.79
C ALA A 30 5.09 -1.27 -18.52
N LYS A 31 4.52 -2.46 -18.69
CA LYS A 31 3.12 -2.67 -19.07
C LYS A 31 2.29 -2.61 -17.79
N VAL A 32 1.50 -1.58 -17.61
CA VAL A 32 0.83 -1.30 -16.35
C VAL A 32 -0.65 -1.58 -16.46
N THR A 33 -1.18 -2.36 -15.51
CA THR A 33 -2.61 -2.51 -15.25
C THR A 33 -2.91 -1.84 -13.91
N ILE A 34 -3.88 -0.94 -13.88
CA ILE A 34 -4.41 -0.35 -12.65
C ILE A 34 -5.76 -0.94 -12.30
N VAL A 35 -6.01 -1.14 -11.00
CA VAL A 35 -7.31 -1.60 -10.52
C VAL A 35 -7.83 -0.72 -9.40
N ASP A 36 -9.15 -0.50 -9.37
CA ASP A 36 -9.84 0.29 -8.35
C ASP A 36 -11.33 -0.07 -8.35
N VAL A 37 -12.07 0.34 -7.30
CA VAL A 37 -13.53 0.23 -7.24
C VAL A 37 -14.24 1.50 -7.74
N ASN A 38 -13.53 2.60 -7.90
CA ASN A 38 -14.06 3.84 -8.47
C ASN A 38 -13.94 3.81 -9.99
N GLU A 39 -14.92 3.26 -10.67
CA GLU A 39 -14.92 3.04 -12.11
C GLU A 39 -14.72 4.32 -12.92
N GLU A 40 -15.32 5.44 -12.50
CA GLU A 40 -15.19 6.73 -13.21
C GLU A 40 -13.75 7.25 -13.17
N ALA A 41 -13.17 7.33 -11.97
CA ALA A 41 -11.79 7.79 -11.80
C ALA A 41 -10.78 6.82 -12.42
N LEU A 42 -11.07 5.50 -12.36
CA LEU A 42 -10.28 4.44 -12.95
C LEU A 42 -10.22 4.58 -14.48
N ALA A 43 -11.38 4.72 -15.12
CA ALA A 43 -11.47 4.90 -16.57
C ALA A 43 -10.78 6.22 -17.03
N ALA A 44 -10.95 7.31 -16.26
CA ALA A 44 -10.30 8.58 -16.54
C ALA A 44 -8.77 8.47 -16.45
N THR A 45 -8.25 7.79 -15.43
CA THR A 45 -6.81 7.59 -15.23
C THR A 45 -6.23 6.66 -16.29
N GLY A 46 -6.88 5.53 -16.58
CA GLY A 46 -6.46 4.61 -17.64
C GLY A 46 -6.37 5.30 -18.99
N LYS A 47 -7.41 6.06 -19.36
CA LYS A 47 -7.42 6.87 -20.60
C LYS A 47 -6.32 7.93 -20.63
N ARG A 48 -6.11 8.64 -19.54
CA ARG A 48 -5.08 9.70 -19.44
C ARG A 48 -3.68 9.14 -19.62
N LEU A 49 -3.42 7.96 -19.05
CA LEU A 49 -2.10 7.32 -19.09
C LEU A 49 -1.91 6.38 -20.30
N GLY A 50 -2.99 5.97 -20.96
CA GLY A 50 -2.92 4.99 -22.04
C GLY A 50 -2.52 3.59 -21.55
N ILE A 51 -3.04 3.17 -20.38
CA ILE A 51 -2.75 1.90 -19.73
C ILE A 51 -4.04 1.14 -19.43
N ASP A 52 -3.92 -0.15 -19.16
CA ASP A 52 -5.06 -0.99 -18.80
C ASP A 52 -5.63 -0.60 -17.44
N ALA A 53 -6.97 -0.55 -17.37
CA ALA A 53 -7.72 -0.12 -16.20
C ALA A 53 -8.93 -1.03 -15.99
N GLU A 54 -8.96 -1.78 -14.89
CA GLU A 54 -9.95 -2.80 -14.65
C GLU A 54 -10.57 -2.68 -13.26
N TYR A 55 -11.87 -2.95 -13.15
CA TYR A 55 -12.54 -2.98 -11.85
C TYR A 55 -12.04 -4.16 -11.01
N LEU A 56 -11.66 -3.89 -9.76
CA LEU A 56 -11.38 -4.92 -8.77
C LEU A 56 -11.71 -4.41 -7.37
N ASP A 57 -12.62 -5.08 -6.69
CA ASP A 57 -12.77 -4.95 -5.24
C ASP A 57 -11.71 -5.83 -4.56
N VAL A 58 -10.68 -5.18 -4.03
CA VAL A 58 -9.56 -5.86 -3.35
C VAL A 58 -10.01 -6.60 -2.09
N ALA A 59 -11.15 -6.25 -1.49
CA ALA A 59 -11.71 -6.93 -0.31
C ALA A 59 -12.38 -8.27 -0.66
N SER A 60 -12.57 -8.60 -1.97
CA SER A 60 -13.14 -9.87 -2.41
C SER A 60 -12.05 -10.86 -2.84
N SER A 61 -11.99 -11.97 -2.14
CA SER A 61 -11.11 -13.10 -2.47
C SER A 61 -11.46 -13.73 -3.83
N GLU A 62 -12.75 -13.81 -4.13
CA GLU A 62 -13.26 -14.36 -5.38
C GLU A 62 -12.89 -13.45 -6.55
N ALA A 63 -13.00 -12.12 -6.38
CA ALA A 63 -12.61 -11.15 -7.39
C ALA A 63 -11.12 -11.26 -7.72
N TRP A 64 -10.25 -11.40 -6.70
CA TRP A 64 -8.83 -11.66 -6.92
C TRP A 64 -8.56 -12.94 -7.70
N THR A 65 -9.26 -14.03 -7.36
CA THR A 65 -9.10 -15.31 -8.06
C THR A 65 -9.47 -15.20 -9.53
N ALA A 66 -10.60 -14.56 -9.82
CA ALA A 66 -11.06 -14.33 -11.21
C ALA A 66 -10.10 -13.40 -11.97
N PHE A 67 -9.66 -12.31 -11.32
CA PHE A 67 -8.74 -11.35 -11.92
C PHE A 67 -7.40 -12.00 -12.32
N ILE A 68 -6.75 -12.75 -11.42
CA ILE A 68 -5.48 -13.40 -11.73
C ILE A 68 -5.64 -14.50 -12.79
N ALA A 69 -6.78 -15.23 -12.81
CA ALA A 69 -7.04 -16.23 -13.82
C ALA A 69 -7.22 -15.65 -15.25
N ALA A 70 -7.61 -14.38 -15.35
CA ALA A 70 -7.75 -13.67 -16.62
C ALA A 70 -6.43 -13.06 -17.14
N HIS A 71 -5.38 -13.05 -16.34
CA HIS A 71 -4.09 -12.44 -16.67
C HIS A 71 -2.99 -13.49 -16.76
N GLU A 72 -2.02 -13.25 -17.64
CA GLU A 72 -0.90 -14.19 -17.83
C GLU A 72 0.02 -14.19 -16.59
N HIS A 73 0.50 -13.04 -16.17
CA HIS A 73 1.31 -12.88 -14.95
C HIS A 73 1.60 -11.40 -14.66
N PHE A 74 2.03 -11.14 -13.42
CA PHE A 74 2.62 -9.85 -13.01
C PHE A 74 4.02 -10.06 -12.43
N ASP A 75 4.96 -9.22 -12.84
CA ASP A 75 6.35 -9.22 -12.37
C ASP A 75 6.58 -8.23 -11.24
N LEU A 76 5.75 -7.16 -11.21
CA LEU A 76 5.78 -6.11 -10.22
C LEU A 76 4.35 -5.84 -9.75
N VAL A 77 4.14 -5.87 -8.44
CA VAL A 77 2.81 -5.59 -7.88
C VAL A 77 2.92 -4.56 -6.77
N HIS A 78 2.17 -3.48 -6.89
CA HIS A 78 2.01 -2.48 -5.85
C HIS A 78 0.65 -2.64 -5.18
N LEU A 79 0.60 -3.30 -4.04
CA LEU A 79 -0.58 -3.44 -3.19
C LEU A 79 -0.76 -2.12 -2.41
N ASN A 80 -1.45 -1.18 -3.03
CA ASN A 80 -1.55 0.20 -2.56
C ASN A 80 -2.95 0.61 -2.10
N ALA A 81 -4.01 -0.06 -2.56
CA ALA A 81 -5.38 0.26 -2.18
C ALA A 81 -5.52 0.38 -0.65
N GLY A 82 -6.15 1.45 -0.20
CA GLY A 82 -6.34 1.69 1.23
C GLY A 82 -7.30 2.85 1.49
N ILE A 83 -7.95 2.80 2.63
CA ILE A 83 -8.90 3.79 3.11
C ILE A 83 -8.61 4.14 4.58
N THR A 84 -9.15 5.27 5.05
CA THR A 84 -9.24 5.62 6.47
C THR A 84 -10.61 5.23 7.02
N THR A 85 -10.74 5.14 8.35
CA THR A 85 -12.02 4.85 9.00
C THR A 85 -13.04 5.97 8.74
N HIS A 86 -12.60 7.20 8.62
CA HIS A 86 -13.39 8.41 8.76
C HIS A 86 -13.82 9.13 7.48
N ARG A 87 -14.12 8.43 6.39
CA ARG A 87 -14.65 9.15 5.21
C ARG A 87 -16.02 9.78 5.42
N GLN A 88 -16.81 9.33 6.42
CA GLN A 88 -18.17 9.80 6.70
C GLN A 88 -18.38 10.40 8.11
N VAL A 89 -17.49 10.15 9.06
CA VAL A 89 -17.64 10.63 10.45
C VAL A 89 -17.22 12.09 10.63
N LEU A 90 -16.67 12.73 9.58
CA LEU A 90 -16.12 14.08 9.65
C LEU A 90 -17.13 15.20 9.43
N ASP A 91 -18.44 14.93 9.34
CA ASP A 91 -19.48 15.97 9.22
C ASP A 91 -19.88 16.59 10.57
N GLY A 92 -19.38 16.07 11.68
CA GLY A 92 -19.50 16.65 13.02
C GLY A 92 -18.21 17.32 13.52
N PRO A 93 -18.24 18.08 14.61
CA PRO A 93 -17.03 18.59 15.24
C PRO A 93 -16.16 17.40 15.65
N ILE A 94 -14.91 17.37 15.17
CA ILE A 94 -13.92 16.41 15.66
C ILE A 94 -13.63 16.83 17.09
N ASP A 95 -14.05 16.01 18.04
CA ASP A 95 -13.49 16.06 19.38
C ASP A 95 -12.16 15.29 19.31
N PRO A 96 -11.00 15.97 19.35
CA PRO A 96 -9.71 15.30 19.27
C PRO A 96 -9.43 14.43 20.51
N ILE A 97 -10.30 14.47 21.51
CA ILE A 97 -10.15 13.77 22.79
C ILE A 97 -11.02 12.51 22.87
N GLN A 98 -12.09 12.42 22.06
CA GLN A 98 -12.93 11.21 22.08
C GLN A 98 -12.31 10.13 21.20
N PRO A 99 -11.91 8.98 21.78
CA PRO A 99 -11.44 7.86 20.99
C PRO A 99 -12.51 7.45 19.97
N PRO A 100 -12.20 7.45 18.69
CA PRO A 100 -13.20 7.11 17.66
C PRO A 100 -13.71 5.67 17.75
N LEU A 101 -13.09 4.84 18.58
CA LEU A 101 -13.44 3.44 18.75
C LEU A 101 -14.85 3.21 19.29
N GLU A 102 -15.35 4.09 20.17
CA GLU A 102 -16.71 3.98 20.74
C GLU A 102 -17.82 4.25 19.71
N ARG A 103 -17.49 4.93 18.62
CA ARG A 103 -18.43 5.27 17.54
C ARG A 103 -18.28 4.40 16.31
N LEU A 104 -17.30 3.53 16.30
CA LEU A 104 -17.01 2.64 15.18
C LEU A 104 -18.14 1.61 15.04
N THR A 105 -18.79 1.60 13.89
CA THR A 105 -19.74 0.54 13.56
C THR A 105 -19.03 -0.71 13.06
N ASP A 106 -19.69 -1.86 13.18
CA ASP A 106 -19.19 -3.12 12.64
C ASP A 106 -18.93 -3.04 11.12
N ASP A 107 -19.77 -2.32 10.40
CA ASP A 107 -19.63 -2.19 8.94
C ASP A 107 -18.42 -1.32 8.56
N GLU A 108 -18.18 -0.22 9.28
CA GLU A 108 -16.97 0.58 9.10
C GLU A 108 -15.71 -0.23 9.42
N TYR A 109 -15.75 -0.99 10.52
CA TYR A 109 -14.64 -1.90 10.87
C TYR A 109 -14.39 -2.93 9.78
N ARG A 110 -15.42 -3.65 9.33
CA ARG A 110 -15.29 -4.65 8.26
C ARG A 110 -14.79 -4.03 6.97
N ARG A 111 -15.27 -2.84 6.62
CA ARG A 111 -14.87 -2.13 5.41
C ARG A 111 -13.38 -1.77 5.42
N ILE A 112 -12.87 -1.16 6.50
CA ILE A 112 -11.44 -0.80 6.55
C ILE A 112 -10.54 -2.03 6.64
N MET A 113 -10.94 -3.05 7.40
CA MET A 113 -10.20 -4.31 7.46
C MET A 113 -10.19 -5.01 6.10
N GLY A 114 -11.34 -5.09 5.43
CA GLY A 114 -11.46 -5.68 4.10
C GLY A 114 -10.55 -5.02 3.08
N VAL A 115 -10.55 -3.70 3.00
CA VAL A 115 -9.70 -3.00 2.01
C VAL A 115 -8.21 -3.04 2.42
N ASN A 116 -7.90 -2.64 3.65
CA ASN A 116 -6.51 -2.39 4.05
C ASN A 116 -5.73 -3.66 4.43
N VAL A 117 -6.41 -4.68 4.94
CA VAL A 117 -5.78 -5.94 5.39
C VAL A 117 -6.10 -7.06 4.44
N ASP A 118 -7.40 -7.41 4.27
CA ASP A 118 -7.78 -8.54 3.43
C ASP A 118 -7.37 -8.30 1.97
N GLY A 119 -7.48 -7.07 1.47
CA GLY A 119 -7.04 -6.71 0.13
C GLY A 119 -5.55 -6.98 -0.12
N VAL A 120 -4.69 -6.72 0.88
CA VAL A 120 -3.26 -7.05 0.79
C VAL A 120 -3.03 -8.55 0.92
N VAL A 121 -3.73 -9.22 1.85
CA VAL A 121 -3.62 -10.68 2.06
C VAL A 121 -4.10 -11.44 0.82
N PHE A 122 -5.26 -11.10 0.29
CA PHE A 122 -5.83 -11.77 -0.88
C PHE A 122 -5.00 -11.53 -2.13
N GLY A 123 -4.54 -10.28 -2.32
CA GLY A 123 -3.63 -9.95 -3.42
C GLY A 123 -2.32 -10.71 -3.34
N ALA A 124 -1.66 -10.71 -2.17
CA ALA A 124 -0.44 -11.48 -1.97
C ALA A 124 -0.66 -12.97 -2.21
N ARG A 125 -1.74 -13.56 -1.65
CA ARG A 125 -2.10 -14.96 -1.84
C ARG A 125 -2.33 -15.34 -3.29
N ALA A 126 -2.94 -14.45 -4.08
CA ALA A 126 -3.25 -14.70 -5.49
C ALA A 126 -2.00 -14.61 -6.39
N ILE A 127 -1.04 -13.73 -6.05
CA ILE A 127 0.09 -13.37 -6.90
C ILE A 127 1.34 -14.20 -6.59
N ILE A 128 1.63 -14.45 -5.31
CA ILE A 128 2.86 -15.12 -4.86
C ILE A 128 3.10 -16.47 -5.52
N PRO A 129 2.11 -17.37 -5.68
CA PRO A 129 2.35 -18.68 -6.31
C PRO A 129 2.99 -18.56 -7.69
N GLY A 130 2.45 -17.73 -8.57
CA GLY A 130 2.99 -17.52 -9.91
C GLY A 130 4.37 -16.86 -9.91
N MET A 131 4.65 -15.92 -8.99
CA MET A 131 6.00 -15.35 -8.83
C MET A 131 7.01 -16.40 -8.35
N CYS A 132 6.65 -17.24 -7.37
CA CYS A 132 7.51 -18.31 -6.87
C CYS A 132 7.80 -19.36 -7.97
N GLU A 133 6.81 -19.72 -8.77
CA GLU A 133 6.95 -20.66 -9.88
C GLU A 133 7.93 -20.15 -10.93
N ARG A 134 7.87 -18.87 -11.27
CA ARG A 134 8.80 -18.21 -12.19
C ARG A 134 10.13 -17.82 -11.54
N ARG A 135 10.27 -17.98 -10.22
CA ARG A 135 11.45 -17.60 -9.43
C ARG A 135 11.84 -16.14 -9.65
N GLY A 136 10.89 -15.24 -9.42
CA GLY A 136 11.13 -13.80 -9.58
C GLY A 136 9.86 -12.98 -9.43
N GLY A 137 10.03 -11.78 -8.90
CA GLY A 137 8.96 -10.80 -8.75
C GLY A 137 9.24 -9.80 -7.63
N ASP A 138 8.55 -8.67 -7.70
CA ASP A 138 8.66 -7.61 -6.70
C ASP A 138 7.27 -7.20 -6.22
N ILE A 139 7.04 -7.25 -4.91
CA ILE A 139 5.81 -6.82 -4.26
C ILE A 139 6.13 -5.62 -3.37
N VAL A 140 5.47 -4.51 -3.62
CA VAL A 140 5.53 -3.32 -2.78
C VAL A 140 4.18 -3.13 -2.11
N VAL A 141 4.16 -3.01 -0.79
CA VAL A 141 2.94 -2.81 0.00
C VAL A 141 2.93 -1.40 0.55
N THR A 142 1.88 -0.63 0.32
CA THR A 142 1.70 0.68 0.97
C THR A 142 1.20 0.49 2.40
N ALA A 143 2.14 0.50 3.35
CA ALA A 143 1.87 0.61 4.77
C ALA A 143 1.65 2.10 5.16
N SER A 144 2.28 2.57 6.22
CA SER A 144 2.29 3.98 6.69
C SER A 144 3.27 4.09 7.85
N VAL A 145 3.71 5.29 8.21
CA VAL A 145 4.32 5.57 9.51
C VAL A 145 3.40 5.16 10.67
N ALA A 146 2.08 5.12 10.43
CA ALA A 146 1.08 4.58 11.36
C ALA A 146 1.31 3.10 11.74
N ALA A 147 2.22 2.40 11.08
CA ALA A 147 2.68 1.06 11.48
C ALA A 147 3.74 1.10 12.62
N PHE A 148 4.18 2.28 13.05
CA PHE A 148 5.24 2.46 14.05
C PHE A 148 4.92 3.49 15.11
N VAL A 149 4.02 4.45 14.80
CA VAL A 149 3.64 5.53 15.71
C VAL A 149 2.13 5.50 15.97
N PRO A 150 1.69 5.94 17.15
CA PRO A 150 0.27 6.03 17.46
C PRO A 150 -0.45 7.02 16.53
N ILE A 151 -1.66 6.67 16.11
CA ILE A 151 -2.57 7.55 15.38
C ILE A 151 -3.87 7.69 16.21
N PRO A 152 -3.88 8.52 17.25
CA PRO A 152 -5.02 8.63 18.14
C PRO A 152 -6.34 8.97 17.44
N PRO A 153 -6.38 9.79 16.37
CA PRO A 153 -7.60 10.08 15.65
C PRO A 153 -8.17 8.90 14.86
N ASP A 154 -7.34 7.90 14.48
CA ASP A 154 -7.78 6.73 13.72
C ASP A 154 -7.02 5.46 14.14
N PRO A 155 -7.34 4.90 15.34
CA PRO A 155 -6.62 3.73 15.86
C PRO A 155 -6.83 2.48 15.01
N ILE A 156 -7.97 2.36 14.30
CA ILE A 156 -8.23 1.22 13.42
C ILE A 156 -7.40 1.30 12.14
N TYR A 157 -7.22 2.50 11.58
CA TYR A 157 -6.26 2.68 10.50
C TYR A 157 -4.85 2.26 10.94
N GLY A 158 -4.41 2.71 12.12
CA GLY A 158 -3.14 2.27 12.71
C GLY A 158 -3.05 0.76 12.79
N LEU A 159 -4.05 0.08 13.38
CA LEU A 159 -4.13 -1.38 13.47
C LEU A 159 -3.94 -2.04 12.10
N THR A 160 -4.61 -1.55 11.04
CA THR A 160 -4.46 -2.13 9.70
C THR A 160 -3.04 -1.98 9.17
N LYS A 161 -2.36 -0.87 9.44
CA LYS A 161 -1.00 -0.61 8.96
C LYS A 161 0.05 -1.42 9.73
N TYR A 162 -0.16 -1.66 11.03
CA TYR A 162 0.62 -2.65 11.78
C TYR A 162 0.43 -4.07 11.22
N ALA A 163 -0.80 -4.46 10.89
CA ALA A 163 -1.10 -5.78 10.37
C ALA A 163 -0.35 -6.06 9.05
N VAL A 164 -0.42 -5.16 8.07
CA VAL A 164 0.26 -5.35 6.78
C VAL A 164 1.79 -5.27 6.92
N SER A 165 2.30 -4.45 7.84
CA SER A 165 3.72 -4.41 8.19
C SER A 165 4.19 -5.77 8.72
N GLY A 166 3.42 -6.38 9.63
CA GLY A 166 3.69 -7.72 10.16
C GLY A 166 3.65 -8.81 9.08
N LEU A 167 2.70 -8.71 8.15
CA LEU A 167 2.59 -9.63 7.01
C LEU A 167 3.83 -9.58 6.11
N VAL A 168 4.30 -8.39 5.74
CA VAL A 168 5.50 -8.21 4.91
C VAL A 168 6.72 -8.87 5.56
N LYS A 169 6.92 -8.68 6.87
CA LYS A 169 8.02 -9.30 7.62
C LYS A 169 7.92 -10.82 7.61
N SER A 170 6.70 -11.33 7.83
CA SER A 170 6.47 -12.78 7.98
C SER A 170 6.60 -13.53 6.66
N LEU A 171 6.28 -12.89 5.53
CA LEU A 171 6.40 -13.48 4.20
C LEU A 171 7.83 -13.43 3.65
N SER A 172 8.58 -12.37 3.95
CA SER A 172 9.85 -12.09 3.31
C SER A 172 10.89 -13.22 3.39
N PRO A 173 11.10 -13.95 4.52
CA PRO A 173 12.10 -15.01 4.57
C PRO A 173 11.80 -16.14 3.60
N ARG A 174 10.53 -16.54 3.50
CA ARG A 174 10.11 -17.62 2.60
C ARG A 174 10.20 -17.19 1.13
N LEU A 175 9.84 -15.97 0.81
CA LEU A 175 9.87 -15.43 -0.54
C LEU A 175 11.29 -15.28 -1.09
N ALA A 176 12.26 -15.01 -0.22
CA ALA A 176 13.68 -14.93 -0.59
C ALA A 176 14.19 -16.22 -1.26
N GLU A 177 13.68 -17.39 -0.84
CA GLU A 177 14.06 -18.70 -1.41
C GLU A 177 13.66 -18.84 -2.89
N TYR A 178 12.72 -18.01 -3.35
CA TYR A 178 12.18 -18.00 -4.72
C TYR A 178 12.59 -16.76 -5.53
N ASP A 179 13.53 -15.96 -5.03
CA ASP A 179 13.90 -14.66 -5.62
C ASP A 179 12.71 -13.69 -5.77
N VAL A 180 11.71 -13.80 -4.89
CA VAL A 180 10.60 -12.86 -4.79
C VAL A 180 10.89 -11.88 -3.67
N CYS A 181 10.89 -10.59 -3.98
CA CYS A 181 11.12 -9.51 -3.02
C CYS A 181 9.79 -8.90 -2.61
N ILE A 182 9.55 -8.80 -1.30
CA ILE A 182 8.43 -8.05 -0.73
C ILE A 182 8.95 -6.96 0.20
N SER A 183 8.44 -5.74 0.05
CA SER A 183 8.82 -4.58 0.86
C SER A 183 7.61 -3.74 1.22
N ALA A 184 7.68 -3.00 2.32
CA ALA A 184 6.68 -2.02 2.71
C ALA A 184 7.18 -0.59 2.50
N LEU A 185 6.34 0.26 1.94
CA LEU A 185 6.50 1.71 2.00
C LEU A 185 5.67 2.24 3.15
N CYS A 186 6.28 3.11 3.95
CA CYS A 186 5.68 3.67 5.15
C CYS A 186 5.65 5.21 5.05
N PRO A 187 4.78 5.78 4.20
CA PRO A 187 4.69 7.22 4.04
C PRO A 187 4.14 7.89 5.30
N GLY A 188 4.58 9.13 5.55
CA GLY A 188 3.88 10.09 6.38
C GLY A 188 2.62 10.62 5.68
N PHE A 189 2.28 11.88 5.91
CA PHE A 189 1.10 12.50 5.29
C PHE A 189 1.37 12.89 3.84
N VAL A 190 0.62 12.29 2.91
CA VAL A 190 0.75 12.54 1.45
C VAL A 190 -0.50 13.26 0.96
N ASP A 191 -0.32 14.32 0.19
CA ASP A 191 -1.40 15.10 -0.42
C ASP A 191 -2.16 14.27 -1.47
N THR A 192 -3.21 13.61 -1.01
CA THR A 192 -4.05 12.71 -1.82
C THR A 192 -5.52 12.84 -1.41
N PRO A 193 -6.46 12.32 -2.22
CA PRO A 193 -7.88 12.26 -1.83
C PRO A 193 -8.17 11.46 -0.57
N LEU A 194 -7.22 10.66 -0.08
CA LEU A 194 -7.34 9.92 1.18
C LEU A 194 -7.42 10.87 2.38
N ILE A 195 -6.72 12.01 2.29
CA ILE A 195 -6.70 13.04 3.33
C ILE A 195 -7.78 14.08 2.99
N GLY A 196 -8.93 14.02 3.69
CA GLY A 196 -9.98 15.01 3.55
C GLY A 196 -9.57 16.41 4.06
N GLU A 197 -10.35 17.44 3.74
CA GLU A 197 -10.03 18.85 4.08
C GLU A 197 -9.77 19.05 5.58
N ARG A 198 -10.60 18.48 6.45
CA ARG A 198 -10.42 18.59 7.91
C ARG A 198 -9.13 17.95 8.43
N ALA A 199 -8.75 16.81 7.85
CA ALA A 199 -7.49 16.18 8.21
C ALA A 199 -6.30 17.04 7.75
N ARG A 200 -6.41 17.74 6.61
CA ARG A 200 -5.43 18.72 6.15
C ARG A 200 -5.27 19.87 7.14
N ASP A 201 -6.39 20.43 7.62
CA ASP A 201 -6.38 21.52 8.60
C ASP A 201 -5.74 21.08 9.92
N TRP A 202 -6.07 19.87 10.38
CA TRP A 202 -5.46 19.31 11.59
C TRP A 202 -3.95 19.07 11.42
N ILE A 203 -3.51 18.51 10.30
CA ILE A 203 -2.09 18.29 9.97
C ILE A 203 -1.34 19.64 9.93
N ALA A 204 -1.97 20.66 9.31
CA ALA A 204 -1.41 22.02 9.27
C ALA A 204 -1.27 22.64 10.65
N GLN A 205 -2.25 22.47 11.54
CA GLN A 205 -2.21 22.93 12.93
C GLN A 205 -1.07 22.28 13.74
N LEU A 206 -0.70 21.03 13.41
CA LEU A 206 0.45 20.34 14.00
C LEU A 206 1.80 20.80 13.40
N GLY A 207 1.78 21.70 12.42
CA GLY A 207 3.00 22.12 11.71
C GLY A 207 3.64 21.01 10.87
N MET A 208 2.87 19.95 10.55
CA MET A 208 3.39 18.82 9.77
C MET A 208 3.19 19.06 8.28
N PRO A 209 4.23 18.91 7.44
CA PRO A 209 4.10 19.10 6.02
C PRO A 209 3.38 17.94 5.33
N LEU A 210 2.57 18.25 4.32
CA LEU A 210 2.03 17.27 3.38
C LEU A 210 3.05 17.02 2.27
N MET A 211 3.40 15.76 2.07
CA MET A 211 4.25 15.33 0.97
C MET A 211 3.50 15.33 -0.35
N LYS A 212 4.21 15.61 -1.45
CA LYS A 212 3.70 15.34 -2.80
C LYS A 212 3.79 13.84 -3.09
N THR A 213 2.89 13.33 -3.93
CA THR A 213 2.93 11.93 -4.39
C THR A 213 4.25 11.57 -5.07
N GLN A 214 4.95 12.54 -5.67
CA GLN A 214 6.26 12.32 -6.31
C GLN A 214 7.30 11.75 -5.34
N GLN A 215 7.32 12.19 -4.08
CA GLN A 215 8.26 11.67 -3.08
C GLN A 215 8.02 10.18 -2.79
N VAL A 216 6.76 9.73 -2.83
CA VAL A 216 6.42 8.31 -2.71
C VAL A 216 6.82 7.53 -3.97
N VAL A 217 6.64 8.11 -5.15
CA VAL A 217 7.10 7.54 -6.43
C VAL A 217 8.61 7.31 -6.41
N ASP A 218 9.36 8.29 -5.95
CA ASP A 218 10.83 8.20 -5.84
C ASP A 218 11.23 7.09 -4.85
N ALA A 219 10.49 6.95 -3.75
CA ALA A 219 10.68 5.89 -2.79
C ALA A 219 10.35 4.49 -3.36
N VAL A 220 9.29 4.35 -4.17
CA VAL A 220 9.01 3.10 -4.90
C VAL A 220 10.17 2.75 -5.81
N SER A 221 10.64 3.70 -6.59
CA SER A 221 11.76 3.50 -7.51
C SER A 221 13.04 3.07 -6.78
N ALA A 222 13.36 3.72 -5.65
CA ALA A 222 14.49 3.36 -4.80
C ALA A 222 14.33 1.96 -4.18
N THR A 223 13.12 1.60 -3.75
CA THR A 223 12.80 0.27 -3.19
C THR A 223 13.02 -0.83 -4.21
N LEU A 224 12.51 -0.64 -5.43
CA LEU A 224 12.69 -1.58 -6.53
C LEU A 224 14.16 -1.72 -6.97
N ALA A 225 14.92 -0.62 -6.95
CA ALA A 225 16.34 -0.64 -7.28
C ALA A 225 17.18 -1.37 -6.21
N ARG A 226 16.87 -1.17 -4.94
CA ARG A 226 17.61 -1.74 -3.80
C ARG A 226 17.26 -3.21 -3.53
N ARG A 227 16.01 -3.63 -3.78
CA ARG A 227 15.49 -4.99 -3.55
C ARG A 227 15.85 -5.59 -2.19
N VAL A 228 15.67 -4.81 -1.12
CA VAL A 228 15.88 -5.31 0.26
C VAL A 228 14.61 -6.01 0.72
N ASN A 229 14.64 -7.33 0.77
CA ASN A 229 13.47 -8.15 1.11
C ASN A 229 13.07 -7.98 2.59
N GLY A 230 11.78 -7.79 2.85
CA GLY A 230 11.23 -7.52 4.18
C GLY A 230 11.47 -6.08 4.68
N ALA A 231 12.10 -5.23 3.85
CA ALA A 231 12.38 -3.84 4.22
C ALA A 231 11.09 -3.03 4.46
N HIS A 232 11.18 -2.11 5.41
CA HIS A 232 10.17 -1.09 5.67
C HIS A 232 10.82 0.27 5.44
N TRP A 233 10.42 0.94 4.37
CA TRP A 233 10.97 2.22 3.95
C TRP A 233 10.10 3.36 4.46
N ILE A 234 10.57 4.09 5.47
CA ILE A 234 9.91 5.32 5.95
C ILE A 234 10.14 6.40 4.90
N VAL A 235 9.04 7.03 4.46
CA VAL A 235 9.06 8.13 3.49
C VAL A 235 8.54 9.38 4.18
N LEU A 236 9.43 10.35 4.34
CA LEU A 236 9.16 11.63 4.98
C LEU A 236 9.50 12.78 4.03
N PRO A 237 8.98 14.00 4.30
CA PRO A 237 9.25 15.16 3.46
C PRO A 237 10.74 15.46 3.32
N ASP A 238 11.15 15.82 2.11
CA ASP A 238 12.46 16.41 1.77
C ASP A 238 13.69 15.60 2.20
N GLN A 239 13.55 14.25 2.26
CA GLN A 239 14.66 13.35 2.55
C GLN A 239 14.52 12.02 1.80
N ASP A 240 15.64 11.33 1.65
CA ASP A 240 15.67 9.98 1.08
C ASP A 240 14.89 8.97 1.94
N PRO A 241 14.32 7.92 1.34
CA PRO A 241 13.66 6.86 2.09
C PRO A 241 14.58 6.20 3.12
N ILE A 242 14.12 6.16 4.37
CA ILE A 242 14.87 5.62 5.51
C ILE A 242 14.49 4.17 5.72
N LEU A 243 15.48 3.27 5.77
CA LEU A 243 15.24 1.89 6.20
C LEU A 243 14.92 1.88 7.70
N HIS A 244 13.72 1.39 8.05
CA HIS A 244 13.34 1.23 9.45
C HIS A 244 14.04 0.00 10.05
N GLU A 245 14.94 0.25 10.98
CA GLU A 245 15.59 -0.79 11.77
C GLU A 245 14.68 -1.20 12.93
N GLN A 246 14.43 -2.49 13.05
CA GLN A 246 13.62 -3.05 14.13
C GLN A 246 14.51 -3.59 15.23
N ALA A 247 14.03 -3.45 16.47
CA ALA A 247 14.68 -4.08 17.60
C ALA A 247 14.71 -5.61 17.41
N VAL A 248 15.90 -6.18 17.55
CA VAL A 248 16.06 -7.64 17.53
C VAL A 248 15.55 -8.21 18.86
N VAL A 249 14.60 -9.14 18.77
CA VAL A 249 14.17 -9.90 19.94
C VAL A 249 15.20 -11.01 20.17
N PRO A 250 15.94 -11.00 21.30
CA PRO A 250 16.96 -12.01 21.56
C PRO A 250 16.27 -13.31 22.01
N PHE A 251 15.88 -14.14 21.03
CA PHE A 251 15.45 -15.50 21.38
C PHE A 251 16.67 -16.30 21.85
N PRO A 252 16.54 -17.08 22.93
CA PRO A 252 17.60 -18.00 23.32
C PRO A 252 17.81 -19.00 22.18
N THR A 253 18.99 -18.97 21.59
CA THR A 253 19.42 -20.04 20.67
C THR A 253 19.58 -21.28 21.51
N ASN A 254 18.79 -22.34 21.25
CA ASN A 254 19.07 -23.63 21.82
C ASN A 254 20.51 -24.01 21.46
N PRO A 255 21.40 -24.29 22.42
CA PRO A 255 22.69 -24.85 22.10
C PRO A 255 22.42 -26.24 21.46
N GLN A 256 22.83 -26.42 20.20
CA GLN A 256 22.91 -27.72 19.55
C GLN A 256 23.96 -28.57 20.22
#